data_052b7d2f3c7505a8a1fbc1f7051a6d7e
#
_entry.id   052b7d2f3c7505a8a1fbc1f7051a6d7e
#
_cell.length_a   1.000
_cell.length_b   1.000
_cell.length_c   1.000
_cell.angle_alpha   90.00
_cell.angle_beta   90.00
_cell.angle_gamma   90.00
#
_symmetry.space_group_name_H-M   'P 1'
#
loop_
_entity.id
_entity.type
_entity.pdbx_description
1 polymer ?
#
loop_
_entity_poly.entity_id
_entity_poly.type
_entity_poly.pdbx_seq_one_letter_code
_entity_poly.pdbx_strand_id
1 'polypeptide(L)'
;MMRTRRPLSHPLADVFWRAVDSIAASLSPDTVRGYRAVTRSFLRYLGADHHEIRSLKQLRRDRHILGWLAHLRSRTPPIVLATHVNNVVRLRHILEELAWNEQMPDLAHLLRHDDSPRRERKIPRPLTAEHDQLLQQELVRRNDLASNVLLLLRHTGMRIGESVDLSSDCRCSTRHPWPWV
;
A
#
# COMPACT_ATOMS: atom_id res chain seq x y z
N MET A 1 -11.77 -8.87 -24.61
CA MET A 1 -11.91 -10.22 -24.03
C MET A 1 -11.70 -10.13 -22.53
N MET A 2 -12.77 -10.06 -21.73
CA MET A 2 -12.70 -10.08 -20.26
C MET A 2 -12.31 -11.50 -19.81
N ARG A 3 -11.09 -11.67 -19.30
CA ARG A 3 -10.70 -12.91 -18.61
C ARG A 3 -11.55 -13.01 -17.34
N THR A 4 -12.55 -13.87 -17.35
CA THR A 4 -13.28 -14.31 -16.16
C THR A 4 -12.27 -14.91 -15.18
N ARG A 5 -11.90 -14.15 -14.15
CA ARG A 5 -11.06 -14.63 -13.06
C ARG A 5 -11.83 -15.73 -12.34
N ARG A 6 -11.39 -16.98 -12.44
CA ARG A 6 -11.90 -18.07 -11.62
C ARG A 6 -11.92 -17.63 -10.15
N PRO A 7 -13.03 -17.83 -9.42
CA PRO A 7 -13.07 -17.54 -7.99
C PRO A 7 -11.95 -18.32 -7.31
N LEU A 8 -11.29 -17.71 -6.31
CA LEU A 8 -10.28 -18.35 -5.48
C LEU A 8 -10.97 -19.41 -4.61
N SER A 9 -10.93 -20.65 -5.04
CA SER A 9 -11.53 -21.79 -4.34
C SER A 9 -10.54 -22.38 -3.32
N HIS A 10 -10.13 -21.59 -2.32
CA HIS A 10 -9.35 -22.10 -1.21
C HIS A 10 -10.22 -22.20 0.05
N PRO A 11 -10.14 -23.27 0.87
CA PRO A 11 -10.98 -23.45 2.07
C PRO A 11 -10.88 -22.29 3.07
N LEU A 12 -9.74 -21.61 3.15
CA LEU A 12 -9.54 -20.45 4.03
C LEU A 12 -10.03 -19.11 3.43
N ALA A 13 -10.53 -19.09 2.19
CA ALA A 13 -10.84 -17.84 1.51
C ALA A 13 -11.87 -16.99 2.29
N ASP A 14 -12.96 -17.59 2.74
CA ASP A 14 -14.04 -16.85 3.41
C ASP A 14 -13.58 -16.23 4.74
N VAL A 15 -12.75 -16.94 5.49
CA VAL A 15 -12.21 -16.45 6.77
C VAL A 15 -11.26 -15.27 6.54
N PHE A 16 -10.37 -15.38 5.55
CA PHE A 16 -9.48 -14.28 5.18
C PHE A 16 -10.24 -13.06 4.63
N TRP A 17 -11.31 -13.26 3.86
CA TRP A 17 -12.11 -12.14 3.37
C TRP A 17 -12.86 -11.44 4.48
N ARG A 18 -13.42 -12.16 5.44
CA ARG A 18 -14.05 -11.56 6.63
C ARG A 18 -13.06 -10.68 7.42
N ALA A 19 -11.83 -11.15 7.63
CA ALA A 19 -10.80 -10.35 8.29
C ALA A 19 -10.45 -9.09 7.48
N VAL A 20 -10.34 -9.18 6.16
CA VAL A 20 -10.10 -8.01 5.31
C VAL A 20 -11.28 -7.04 5.35
N ASP A 21 -12.51 -7.52 5.38
CA ASP A 21 -13.69 -6.65 5.43
C ASP A 21 -13.82 -5.98 6.81
N SER A 22 -13.42 -6.65 7.91
CA SER A 22 -13.28 -6.03 9.24
C SER A 22 -12.28 -4.88 9.22
N ILE A 23 -11.06 -5.12 8.72
CA ILE A 23 -10.02 -4.08 8.58
C ILE A 23 -10.49 -2.93 7.66
N ALA A 24 -11.25 -3.25 6.62
CA ALA A 24 -11.71 -2.28 5.63
C ALA A 24 -12.63 -1.20 6.18
N ALA A 25 -13.31 -1.47 7.30
CA ALA A 25 -14.27 -0.53 7.89
C ALA A 25 -13.67 0.83 8.27
N SER A 26 -12.34 0.89 8.53
CA SER A 26 -11.62 2.11 8.94
C SER A 26 -10.64 2.64 7.89
N LEU A 27 -10.54 2.01 6.72
CA LEU A 27 -9.48 2.32 5.75
C LEU A 27 -10.01 2.94 4.46
N SER A 28 -9.15 3.72 3.80
CA SER A 28 -9.44 4.26 2.47
C SER A 28 -9.57 3.13 1.41
N PRO A 29 -10.38 3.33 0.35
CA PRO A 29 -10.58 2.34 -0.71
C PRO A 29 -9.29 1.83 -1.36
N ASP A 30 -8.28 2.70 -1.52
CA ASP A 30 -6.99 2.34 -2.10
C ASP A 30 -6.18 1.43 -1.17
N THR A 31 -6.23 1.71 0.12
CA THR A 31 -5.60 0.86 1.14
C THR A 31 -6.25 -0.52 1.17
N VAL A 32 -7.58 -0.59 1.17
CA VAL A 32 -8.36 -1.84 1.11
C VAL A 32 -8.01 -2.66 -0.15
N ARG A 33 -7.86 -2.01 -1.30
CA ARG A 33 -7.42 -2.65 -2.54
C ARG A 33 -6.10 -3.38 -2.36
N GLY A 34 -5.17 -2.78 -1.61
CA GLY A 34 -3.89 -3.40 -1.26
C GLY A 34 -4.03 -4.64 -0.38
N TYR A 35 -4.87 -4.61 0.66
CA TYR A 35 -5.17 -5.79 1.50
C TYR A 35 -5.76 -6.92 0.68
N ARG A 36 -6.76 -6.63 -0.16
CA ARG A 36 -7.37 -7.61 -1.07
C ARG A 36 -6.38 -8.22 -2.04
N ALA A 37 -5.41 -7.44 -2.53
CA ALA A 37 -4.37 -7.94 -3.43
C ALA A 37 -3.42 -8.92 -2.72
N VAL A 38 -3.00 -8.61 -1.50
CA VAL A 38 -2.14 -9.49 -0.68
C VAL A 38 -2.86 -10.78 -0.32
N THR A 39 -4.10 -10.71 0.14
CA THR A 39 -4.93 -11.88 0.45
C THR A 39 -5.04 -12.82 -0.76
N ARG A 40 -5.37 -12.27 -1.94
CA ARG A 40 -5.42 -13.09 -3.17
C ARG A 40 -4.07 -13.74 -3.50
N SER A 41 -2.97 -13.01 -3.31
CA SER A 41 -1.62 -13.52 -3.56
C SER A 41 -1.28 -14.68 -2.64
N PHE A 42 -1.56 -14.53 -1.34
CA PHE A 42 -1.30 -15.55 -0.34
C PHE A 42 -2.18 -16.79 -0.51
N LEU A 43 -3.49 -16.61 -0.68
CA LEU A 43 -4.40 -17.74 -0.92
C LEU A 43 -4.10 -18.47 -2.22
N ARG A 44 -3.64 -17.79 -3.26
CA ARG A 44 -3.20 -18.43 -4.51
C ARG A 44 -1.96 -19.28 -4.30
N TYR A 45 -1.00 -18.78 -3.52
CA TYR A 45 0.19 -19.54 -3.15
C TYR A 45 -0.18 -20.76 -2.34
N LEU A 46 -1.04 -20.64 -1.32
CA LEU A 46 -1.52 -21.80 -0.55
C LEU A 46 -2.26 -22.81 -1.43
N GLY A 47 -3.08 -22.36 -2.36
CA GLY A 47 -3.82 -23.22 -3.26
C GLY A 47 -2.95 -23.95 -4.29
N ALA A 48 -1.79 -23.39 -4.66
CA ALA A 48 -0.85 -23.98 -5.59
C ALA A 48 0.09 -24.99 -4.90
N ASP A 49 0.69 -24.56 -3.79
CA ASP A 49 1.81 -25.30 -3.18
C ASP A 49 1.41 -26.04 -1.90
N HIS A 50 0.25 -25.70 -1.30
CA HIS A 50 -0.20 -26.20 0.01
C HIS A 50 -1.72 -26.46 0.03
N HIS A 51 -2.22 -27.13 -0.99
CA HIS A 51 -3.65 -27.45 -1.15
C HIS A 51 -4.23 -28.35 -0.04
N GLU A 52 -3.37 -28.99 0.76
CA GLU A 52 -3.74 -29.81 1.92
C GLU A 52 -4.29 -28.99 3.10
N ILE A 53 -3.99 -27.67 3.14
CA ILE A 53 -4.42 -26.79 4.23
C ILE A 53 -5.92 -26.51 4.15
N ARG A 54 -6.66 -26.92 5.17
CA ARG A 54 -8.11 -26.75 5.29
C ARG A 54 -8.52 -25.88 6.46
N SER A 55 -7.61 -25.62 7.42
CA SER A 55 -7.87 -24.89 8.66
C SER A 55 -6.73 -23.94 9.00
N LEU A 56 -7.04 -22.83 9.67
CA LEU A 56 -6.06 -21.89 10.19
C LEU A 56 -5.06 -22.55 11.16
N LYS A 57 -5.49 -23.59 11.91
CA LYS A 57 -4.63 -24.36 12.81
C LYS A 57 -3.48 -25.07 12.12
N GLN A 58 -3.58 -25.29 10.83
CA GLN A 58 -2.54 -25.95 10.02
C GLN A 58 -1.50 -24.97 9.49
N LEU A 59 -1.74 -23.66 9.58
CA LEU A 59 -0.75 -22.68 9.16
C LEU A 59 0.50 -22.77 10.04
N ARG A 60 1.66 -22.82 9.40
CA ARG A 60 2.97 -22.84 10.05
C ARG A 60 3.86 -21.75 9.47
N ARG A 61 4.65 -21.12 10.35
CA ARG A 61 5.53 -20.02 9.98
C ARG A 61 6.57 -20.46 8.94
N ASP A 62 7.32 -21.52 9.26
CA ASP A 62 8.45 -22.01 8.45
C ASP A 62 8.04 -22.42 7.05
N ARG A 63 6.97 -23.17 6.94
CA ARG A 63 6.52 -23.75 5.66
C ARG A 63 5.68 -22.79 4.82
N HIS A 64 4.69 -22.14 5.43
CA HIS A 64 3.67 -21.41 4.67
C HIS A 64 3.97 -19.91 4.58
N ILE A 65 4.45 -19.31 5.66
CA ILE A 65 4.73 -17.87 5.67
C ILE A 65 6.10 -17.59 5.03
N LEU A 66 7.16 -18.23 5.53
CA LEU A 66 8.50 -18.05 4.96
C LEU A 66 8.57 -18.56 3.51
N GLY A 67 7.86 -19.66 3.19
CA GLY A 67 7.70 -20.14 1.82
C GLY A 67 7.05 -19.11 0.91
N TRP A 68 5.98 -18.45 1.35
CA TRP A 68 5.35 -17.38 0.58
C TRP A 68 6.27 -16.17 0.39
N LEU A 69 7.05 -15.79 1.42
CA LEU A 69 8.05 -14.71 1.30
C LEU A 69 9.12 -15.07 0.26
N ALA A 70 9.60 -16.31 0.26
CA ALA A 70 10.51 -16.82 -0.76
C ALA A 70 9.88 -16.78 -2.16
N HIS A 71 8.64 -17.24 -2.29
CA HIS A 71 7.87 -17.18 -3.53
C HIS A 71 7.74 -15.74 -4.05
N LEU A 72 7.50 -14.74 -3.18
CA LEU A 72 7.44 -13.34 -3.58
C LEU A 72 8.78 -12.83 -4.13
N ARG A 73 9.92 -13.29 -3.56
CA ARG A 73 11.27 -12.89 -3.99
C ARG A 73 11.65 -13.52 -5.32
N SER A 74 11.20 -14.75 -5.60
CA SER A 74 11.52 -15.49 -6.82
C SER A 74 10.68 -15.08 -8.04
N ARG A 75 9.72 -14.15 -7.88
CA ARG A 75 8.84 -13.73 -8.99
C ARG A 75 9.60 -13.05 -10.11
N THR A 76 9.19 -13.38 -11.34
CA THR A 76 9.65 -12.71 -12.56
C THR A 76 8.45 -12.03 -13.23
N PRO A 77 8.47 -10.68 -13.45
CA PRO A 77 9.51 -9.75 -13.03
C PRO A 77 9.59 -9.56 -11.50
N PRO A 78 10.76 -9.13 -10.98
CA PRO A 78 10.96 -8.97 -9.54
C PRO A 78 10.03 -7.90 -8.96
N ILE A 79 9.56 -8.14 -7.74
CA ILE A 79 8.71 -7.19 -7.03
C ILE A 79 9.58 -6.07 -6.46
N VAL A 80 9.17 -4.82 -6.64
CA VAL A 80 9.82 -3.65 -6.04
C VAL A 80 9.82 -3.78 -4.52
N LEU A 81 10.96 -3.45 -3.88
CA LEU A 81 11.16 -3.58 -2.42
C LEU A 81 10.01 -2.95 -1.61
N ALA A 82 9.55 -1.76 -2.00
CA ALA A 82 8.44 -1.08 -1.31
C ALA A 82 7.14 -1.91 -1.37
N THR A 83 6.86 -2.56 -2.49
CA THR A 83 5.70 -3.46 -2.64
C THR A 83 5.87 -4.71 -1.80
N HIS A 84 7.09 -5.28 -1.74
CA HIS A 84 7.38 -6.43 -0.89
C HIS A 84 7.12 -6.11 0.59
N VAL A 85 7.67 -4.99 1.09
CA VAL A 85 7.43 -4.53 2.47
C VAL A 85 5.94 -4.33 2.74
N ASN A 86 5.21 -3.68 1.83
CA ASN A 86 3.77 -3.47 2.00
C ASN A 86 2.99 -4.79 2.05
N ASN A 87 3.40 -5.78 1.25
CA ASN A 87 2.77 -7.10 1.27
C ASN A 87 2.97 -7.80 2.62
N VAL A 88 4.19 -7.75 3.16
CA VAL A 88 4.52 -8.32 4.47
C VAL A 88 3.71 -7.65 5.58
N VAL A 89 3.71 -6.32 5.64
CA VAL A 89 2.98 -5.55 6.66
C VAL A 89 1.47 -5.83 6.61
N ARG A 90 0.89 -5.86 5.40
CA ARG A 90 -0.55 -6.12 5.24
C ARG A 90 -0.91 -7.55 5.62
N LEU A 91 -0.11 -8.56 5.23
CA LEU A 91 -0.39 -9.94 5.63
C LEU A 91 -0.28 -10.09 7.15
N ARG A 92 0.71 -9.46 7.79
CA ARG A 92 0.83 -9.47 9.25
C ARG A 92 -0.43 -8.93 9.92
N HIS A 93 -0.91 -7.77 9.49
CA HIS A 93 -2.13 -7.18 10.03
C HIS A 93 -3.37 -8.07 9.81
N ILE A 94 -3.47 -8.76 8.67
CA ILE A 94 -4.54 -9.74 8.43
C ILE A 94 -4.44 -10.92 9.40
N LEU A 95 -3.22 -11.42 9.67
CA LEU A 95 -3.02 -12.51 10.62
C LEU A 95 -3.31 -12.09 12.07
N GLU A 96 -2.98 -10.85 12.45
CA GLU A 96 -3.32 -10.26 13.74
C GLU A 96 -4.85 -10.15 13.90
N GLU A 97 -5.57 -9.70 12.87
CA GLU A 97 -7.03 -9.62 12.86
C GLU A 97 -7.67 -11.00 12.93
N LEU A 98 -7.12 -11.99 12.20
CA LEU A 98 -7.57 -13.38 12.29
C LEU A 98 -7.32 -13.97 13.70
N ALA A 99 -6.17 -13.65 14.31
CA ALA A 99 -5.85 -14.09 15.66
C ALA A 99 -6.89 -13.60 16.68
N TRP A 100 -7.34 -12.37 16.52
CA TRP A 100 -8.36 -11.75 17.34
C TRP A 100 -9.75 -12.35 17.09
N ASN A 101 -10.19 -12.37 15.84
CA ASN A 101 -11.54 -12.79 15.48
C ASN A 101 -11.80 -14.28 15.71
N GLU A 102 -10.82 -15.13 15.47
CA GLU A 102 -10.94 -16.59 15.61
C GLU A 102 -10.38 -17.09 16.97
N GLN A 103 -10.00 -16.18 17.87
CA GLN A 103 -9.41 -16.49 19.19
C GLN A 103 -8.19 -17.43 19.11
N MET A 104 -7.34 -17.19 18.13
CA MET A 104 -6.14 -17.98 17.84
C MET A 104 -4.87 -17.12 17.92
N PRO A 105 -4.36 -16.80 19.13
CA PRO A 105 -3.26 -15.85 19.32
C PRO A 105 -1.97 -16.26 18.58
N ASP A 106 -1.75 -17.54 18.35
CA ASP A 106 -0.59 -18.06 17.63
C ASP A 106 -0.47 -17.53 16.20
N LEU A 107 -1.60 -17.14 15.57
CA LEU A 107 -1.59 -16.59 14.21
C LEU A 107 -0.86 -15.25 14.15
N ALA A 108 -0.96 -14.41 15.16
CA ALA A 108 -0.27 -13.12 15.22
C ALA A 108 1.26 -13.27 15.21
N HIS A 109 1.77 -14.40 15.68
CA HIS A 109 3.20 -14.68 15.78
C HIS A 109 3.80 -15.36 14.54
N LEU A 110 2.97 -15.73 13.56
CA LEU A 110 3.43 -16.39 12.33
C LEU A 110 4.30 -15.47 11.46
N LEU A 111 4.07 -14.14 11.53
CA LEU A 111 4.84 -13.14 10.77
C LEU A 111 5.39 -12.09 11.72
N ARG A 112 6.72 -12.08 11.87
CA ARG A 112 7.41 -11.18 12.79
C ARG A 112 7.69 -9.82 12.14
N HIS A 113 7.92 -8.81 12.95
CA HIS A 113 8.31 -7.48 12.47
C HIS A 113 9.60 -7.54 11.63
N ASP A 114 10.56 -8.36 12.04
CA ASP A 114 11.87 -8.50 11.38
C ASP A 114 11.82 -9.26 10.06
N ASP A 115 10.69 -9.89 9.71
CA ASP A 115 10.50 -10.53 8.40
C ASP A 115 10.32 -9.49 7.28
N SER A 116 10.06 -8.23 7.66
CA SER A 116 9.95 -7.13 6.71
C SER A 116 11.34 -6.67 6.26
N PRO A 117 11.63 -6.64 4.95
CA PRO A 117 12.90 -6.10 4.47
C PRO A 117 13.07 -4.66 4.92
N ARG A 118 14.28 -4.30 5.36
CA ARG A 118 14.59 -2.91 5.71
C ARG A 118 14.48 -2.03 4.47
N ARG A 119 13.72 -0.95 4.59
CA ARG A 119 13.69 0.09 3.55
C ARG A 119 14.92 0.96 3.71
N GLU A 120 15.69 1.10 2.65
CA GLU A 120 16.65 2.19 2.57
C GLU A 120 15.88 3.51 2.62
N ARG A 121 16.24 4.36 3.56
CA ARG A 121 15.64 5.70 3.65
C ARG A 121 16.21 6.53 2.49
N LYS A 122 15.47 6.61 1.40
CA LYS A 122 15.82 7.53 0.31
C LYS A 122 15.67 8.94 0.83
N ILE A 123 16.77 9.63 1.00
CA ILE A 123 16.78 11.06 1.31
C ILE A 123 16.39 11.77 0.01
N PRO A 124 15.31 12.58 0.00
CA PRO A 124 14.99 13.40 -1.15
C PRO A 124 16.19 14.25 -1.51
N ARG A 125 16.58 14.26 -2.77
CA ARG A 125 17.62 15.16 -3.27
C ARG A 125 16.95 16.46 -3.67
N PRO A 126 17.18 17.56 -2.95
CA PRO A 126 16.66 18.86 -3.37
C PRO A 126 17.34 19.25 -4.69
N LEU A 127 16.63 20.03 -5.50
CA LEU A 127 17.22 20.69 -6.65
C LEU A 127 18.29 21.67 -6.17
N THR A 128 19.37 21.84 -6.95
CA THR A 128 20.30 22.94 -6.71
C THR A 128 19.58 24.26 -6.98
N ALA A 129 20.04 25.34 -6.36
CA ALA A 129 19.43 26.65 -6.55
C ALA A 129 19.38 27.08 -8.03
N GLU A 130 20.42 26.74 -8.80
CA GLU A 130 20.48 26.98 -10.23
C GLU A 130 19.40 26.23 -11.02
N HIS A 131 19.28 24.90 -10.78
CA HIS A 131 18.27 24.08 -11.45
C HIS A 131 16.86 24.51 -11.03
N ASP A 132 16.68 24.94 -9.81
CA ASP A 132 15.41 25.41 -9.29
C ASP A 132 14.98 26.71 -9.96
N GLN A 133 15.91 27.65 -10.17
CA GLN A 133 15.67 28.90 -10.92
C GLN A 133 15.35 28.62 -12.39
N LEU A 134 16.11 27.75 -13.04
CA LEU A 134 15.87 27.37 -14.44
C LEU A 134 14.49 26.73 -14.60
N LEU A 135 14.10 25.84 -13.69
CA LEU A 135 12.78 25.22 -13.71
C LEU A 135 11.69 26.28 -13.58
N GLN A 136 11.84 27.22 -12.65
CA GLN A 136 10.86 28.28 -12.43
C GLN A 136 10.73 29.17 -13.67
N GLN A 137 11.84 29.58 -14.26
CA GLN A 137 11.83 30.40 -15.49
C GLN A 137 11.12 29.68 -16.64
N GLU A 138 11.41 28.39 -16.83
CA GLU A 138 10.79 27.60 -17.87
C GLU A 138 9.28 27.40 -17.66
N LEU A 139 8.84 27.16 -16.42
CA LEU A 139 7.42 27.03 -16.08
C LEU A 139 6.66 28.35 -16.33
N VAL A 140 7.25 29.48 -15.95
CA VAL A 140 6.67 30.81 -16.22
C VAL A 140 6.64 31.09 -17.74
N ARG A 141 7.69 30.74 -18.47
CA ARG A 141 7.77 30.94 -19.91
C ARG A 141 6.71 30.13 -20.67
N ARG A 142 6.48 28.88 -20.27
CA ARG A 142 5.48 28.01 -20.94
C ARG A 142 4.06 28.49 -20.70
N ASN A 143 3.75 28.89 -19.51
CA ASN A 143 2.43 29.41 -19.10
C ASN A 143 1.24 28.53 -19.56
N ASP A 144 1.44 27.21 -19.62
CA ASP A 144 0.38 26.24 -19.88
C ASP A 144 -0.24 25.75 -18.56
N LEU A 145 -1.38 25.04 -18.65
CA LEU A 145 -2.08 24.55 -17.45
C LEU A 145 -1.18 23.69 -16.57
N ALA A 146 -0.40 22.79 -17.16
CA ALA A 146 0.49 21.90 -16.42
C ALA A 146 1.58 22.70 -15.67
N SER A 147 2.20 23.67 -16.34
CA SER A 147 3.21 24.56 -15.75
C SER A 147 2.62 25.39 -14.60
N ASN A 148 1.40 25.92 -14.77
CA ASN A 148 0.73 26.70 -13.73
C ASN A 148 0.35 25.86 -12.51
N VAL A 149 -0.09 24.61 -12.70
CA VAL A 149 -0.30 23.67 -11.60
C VAL A 149 1.02 23.38 -10.87
N LEU A 150 2.12 23.13 -11.59
CA LEU A 150 3.42 22.88 -10.97
C LEU A 150 3.93 24.10 -10.20
N LEU A 151 3.72 25.33 -10.69
CA LEU A 151 4.03 26.57 -9.94
C LEU A 151 3.20 26.66 -8.67
N LEU A 152 1.89 26.37 -8.75
CA LEU A 152 1.01 26.34 -7.58
C LEU A 152 1.52 25.34 -6.53
N LEU A 153 1.81 24.10 -6.93
CA LEU A 153 2.34 23.08 -6.02
C LEU A 153 3.66 23.50 -5.38
N ARG A 154 4.56 24.10 -6.16
CA ARG A 154 5.84 24.61 -5.68
C ARG A 154 5.69 25.68 -4.60
N HIS A 155 4.81 26.66 -4.82
CA HIS A 155 4.61 27.79 -3.90
C HIS A 155 3.80 27.43 -2.65
N THR A 156 2.88 26.47 -2.77
CA THR A 156 1.98 26.09 -1.67
C THR A 156 2.46 24.85 -0.89
N GLY A 157 3.32 24.02 -1.47
CA GLY A 157 3.70 22.72 -0.92
C GLY A 157 2.58 21.67 -0.95
N MET A 158 1.48 21.94 -1.64
CA MET A 158 0.36 21.01 -1.78
C MET A 158 0.77 19.76 -2.55
N ARG A 159 0.11 18.62 -2.27
CA ARG A 159 0.22 17.44 -3.10
C ARG A 159 -0.63 17.59 -4.37
N ILE A 160 -0.20 16.94 -5.45
CA ILE A 160 -0.92 16.99 -6.74
C ILE A 160 -2.39 16.58 -6.61
N GLY A 161 -2.71 15.58 -5.78
CA GLY A 161 -4.09 15.18 -5.50
C GLY A 161 -4.91 16.31 -4.85
N GLU A 162 -4.32 17.03 -3.92
CA GLU A 162 -4.95 18.16 -3.23
C GLU A 162 -5.22 19.33 -4.20
N SER A 163 -4.34 19.54 -5.17
CA SER A 163 -4.54 20.60 -6.17
C SER A 163 -5.63 20.29 -7.19
N VAL A 164 -5.84 19.01 -7.49
CA VAL A 164 -6.92 18.56 -8.41
C VAL A 164 -8.30 18.68 -7.76
N ASP A 165 -8.35 18.50 -6.43
CA ASP A 165 -9.58 18.60 -5.63
C ASP A 165 -9.90 20.05 -5.19
N LEU A 166 -9.07 21.05 -5.58
CA LEU A 166 -9.36 22.46 -5.31
C LEU A 166 -10.63 22.88 -6.05
N SER A 167 -11.58 23.42 -5.28
CA SER A 167 -12.76 24.06 -5.85
C SER A 167 -12.34 25.31 -6.62
N SER A 168 -12.98 25.57 -7.77
CA SER A 168 -12.82 26.82 -8.52
C SER A 168 -13.18 28.09 -7.69
N ASP A 169 -13.91 27.90 -6.60
CA ASP A 169 -14.37 28.95 -5.68
C ASP A 169 -13.45 29.11 -4.47
N CYS A 170 -12.22 28.57 -4.50
CA CYS A 170 -11.21 28.75 -3.46
C CYS A 170 -10.85 30.25 -3.32
N ARG A 171 -11.73 31.01 -2.67
CA ARG A 171 -11.40 32.34 -2.17
C ARG A 171 -10.60 32.16 -0.89
N CYS A 172 -9.34 32.59 -0.89
CA CYS A 172 -8.59 32.75 0.34
C CYS A 172 -9.38 33.70 1.25
N SER A 173 -10.04 33.15 2.27
CA SER A 173 -10.60 33.94 3.34
C SER A 173 -9.42 34.56 4.11
N THR A 174 -9.11 35.80 3.85
CA THR A 174 -8.06 36.58 4.51
C THR A 174 -8.35 36.81 6.00
N ARG A 175 -9.30 36.08 6.62
CA ARG A 175 -9.76 36.35 7.99
C ARG A 175 -9.13 35.49 9.08
N HIS A 176 -8.12 34.68 8.79
CA HIS A 176 -7.35 34.06 9.87
C HIS A 176 -5.87 34.40 9.74
N PRO A 177 -5.35 35.25 10.63
CA PRO A 177 -3.91 35.35 10.82
C PRO A 177 -3.44 33.98 11.31
N TRP A 178 -2.41 33.44 10.67
CA TRP A 178 -1.78 32.19 11.05
C TRP A 178 -1.33 32.27 12.51
N PRO A 179 -1.66 31.28 13.36
CA PRO A 179 -1.27 31.33 14.77
C PRO A 179 0.22 30.97 15.03
N TRP A 180 1.06 31.00 13.99
CA TRP A 180 2.48 30.67 14.11
C TRP A 180 3.35 31.78 13.56
N VAL A 181 3.49 32.84 14.34
CA VAL A 181 4.62 33.77 14.33
C VAL A 181 5.05 33.98 15.78
#